data_0563462e4a80cce2dbff98b8d943dcc0
#
_entry.id   0563462e4a80cce2dbff98b8d943dcc0
#
_cell.length_a   1.000
_cell.length_b   1.000
_cell.length_c   1.000
_cell.angle_alpha   90.00
_cell.angle_beta   90.00
_cell.angle_gamma   90.00
#
_symmetry.space_group_name_H-M   'P 1'
#
loop_
_entity.id
_entity.type
_entity.pdbx_description
1 polymer ?
#
loop_
_entity_poly.entity_id
_entity_poly.type
_entity_poly.pdbx_seq_one_letter_code
_entity_poly.pdbx_strand_id
1 'polypeptide(L)'
;MFKKIFNKRKKNTDNNNILIAALLIHAAKIDDNYTNVEKELITKALIKLNLITHNEAEELLIKAEKKEQESNQIVEFTKEIKKNSIEFRLKIIEILWKIVYSDGTSDSYESNLIRRLCGLLYISDKESGMIRLKVKNSMK
;
A
#
# COMPACT_ATOMS: atom_id res chain seq x y z
N MET A 1 2.86 9.02 -33.33
CA MET A 1 3.83 9.41 -32.29
C MET A 1 3.23 9.63 -30.93
N PHE A 2 2.17 10.42 -30.82
CA PHE A 2 1.52 10.69 -29.53
C PHE A 2 0.94 9.43 -28.87
N LYS A 3 0.41 8.49 -29.63
CA LYS A 3 -0.17 7.25 -29.09
C LYS A 3 0.85 6.36 -28.38
N LYS A 4 2.09 6.31 -28.87
CA LYS A 4 3.15 5.50 -28.25
C LYS A 4 3.61 6.08 -26.90
N ILE A 5 3.67 7.40 -26.80
CA ILE A 5 4.06 8.08 -25.55
C ILE A 5 2.96 7.91 -24.49
N PHE A 6 1.70 8.02 -24.88
CA PHE A 6 0.55 7.81 -24.00
C PHE A 6 0.50 6.38 -23.47
N ASN A 7 0.69 5.39 -24.34
CA ASN A 7 0.68 3.98 -23.95
C ASN A 7 1.85 3.63 -23.02
N LYS A 8 3.02 4.22 -23.24
CA LYS A 8 4.19 4.01 -22.38
C LYS A 8 3.98 4.60 -20.98
N ARG A 9 3.40 5.80 -20.89
CA ARG A 9 3.06 6.45 -19.61
C ARG A 9 2.00 5.65 -18.84
N LYS A 10 0.98 5.17 -19.53
CA LYS A 10 -0.09 4.34 -18.96
C LYS A 10 0.49 3.02 -18.41
N LYS A 11 1.37 2.36 -19.16
CA LYS A 11 2.04 1.12 -18.72
C LYS A 11 2.88 1.35 -17.46
N ASN A 12 3.67 2.43 -17.42
CA ASN A 12 4.49 2.76 -16.26
C ASN A 12 3.64 3.07 -15.03
N THR A 13 2.55 3.83 -15.21
CA THR A 13 1.62 4.15 -14.14
C THR A 13 0.95 2.89 -13.62
N ASP A 14 0.50 1.99 -14.49
CA ASP A 14 -0.11 0.73 -14.09
C ASP A 14 0.86 -0.14 -13.31
N ASN A 15 2.13 -0.23 -13.74
CA ASN A 15 3.15 -0.99 -13.03
C ASN A 15 3.42 -0.41 -11.63
N ASN A 16 3.49 0.91 -11.52
CA ASN A 16 3.70 1.57 -10.23
C ASN A 16 2.52 1.31 -9.28
N ASN A 17 1.31 1.39 -9.81
CA ASN A 17 0.09 1.13 -9.03
C ASN A 17 0.01 -0.33 -8.59
N ILE A 18 0.45 -1.26 -9.44
CA ILE A 18 0.54 -2.68 -9.10
C ILE A 18 1.51 -2.88 -7.94
N LEU A 19 2.68 -2.23 -7.97
CA LEU A 19 3.68 -2.35 -6.90
C LEU A 19 3.17 -1.77 -5.57
N ILE A 20 2.47 -0.64 -5.62
CA ILE A 20 1.85 -0.04 -4.43
C ILE A 20 0.80 -1.00 -3.85
N ALA A 21 -0.09 -1.51 -4.70
CA ALA A 21 -1.11 -2.46 -4.28
C ALA A 21 -0.49 -3.74 -3.72
N ALA A 22 0.58 -4.24 -4.36
CA ALA A 22 1.30 -5.44 -3.89
C ALA A 22 1.88 -5.24 -2.49
N LEU A 23 2.40 -4.05 -2.19
CA LEU A 23 2.90 -3.74 -0.85
C LEU A 23 1.77 -3.79 0.19
N LEU A 24 0.62 -3.21 -0.13
CA LEU A 24 -0.53 -3.21 0.78
C LEU A 24 -1.05 -4.63 1.02
N ILE A 25 -1.07 -5.45 -0.03
CA ILE A 25 -1.44 -6.86 0.06
C ILE A 25 -0.44 -7.63 0.93
N HIS A 26 0.85 -7.37 0.74
CA HIS A 26 1.89 -8.01 1.55
C HIS A 26 1.71 -7.71 3.04
N ALA A 27 1.42 -6.46 3.37
CA ALA A 27 1.15 -6.06 4.75
C ALA A 27 -0.08 -6.79 5.32
N ALA A 28 -1.13 -6.93 4.51
CA ALA A 28 -2.35 -7.62 4.93
C ALA A 28 -2.14 -9.13 5.13
N LYS A 29 -1.20 -9.72 4.41
CA LYS A 29 -0.92 -11.17 4.50
C LYS A 29 0.01 -11.56 5.64
N ILE A 30 0.60 -10.61 6.33
CA ILE A 30 1.67 -10.92 7.28
C ILE A 30 1.18 -11.76 8.47
N ASP A 31 -0.10 -11.70 8.79
CA ASP A 31 -0.73 -12.50 9.83
C ASP A 31 -1.45 -13.74 9.27
N ASP A 32 -1.18 -14.10 8.02
CA ASP A 32 -1.82 -15.19 7.27
C ASP A 32 -3.33 -15.03 7.10
N ASN A 33 -3.85 -13.81 7.26
CA ASN A 33 -5.28 -13.56 7.31
C ASN A 33 -5.72 -12.48 6.32
N TYR A 34 -5.45 -12.71 5.04
CA TYR A 34 -5.85 -11.79 3.97
C TYR A 34 -7.34 -11.95 3.68
N THR A 35 -8.15 -11.18 4.39
CA THR A 35 -9.61 -11.26 4.37
C THR A 35 -10.23 -10.40 3.28
N ASN A 36 -11.52 -10.63 3.00
CA ASN A 36 -12.30 -9.79 2.09
C ASN A 36 -12.42 -8.35 2.61
N VAL A 37 -12.47 -8.17 3.93
CA VAL A 37 -12.51 -6.84 4.56
C VAL A 37 -11.23 -6.07 4.21
N GLU A 38 -10.08 -6.74 4.30
CA GLU A 38 -8.80 -6.12 3.96
C GLU A 38 -8.69 -5.82 2.46
N LYS A 39 -9.20 -6.70 1.60
CA LYS A 39 -9.27 -6.44 0.15
C LYS A 39 -10.09 -5.20 -0.16
N GLU A 40 -11.24 -5.04 0.47
CA GLU A 40 -12.09 -3.86 0.30
C GLU A 40 -11.40 -2.60 0.78
N LEU A 41 -10.71 -2.67 1.91
CA LEU A 41 -9.97 -1.54 2.46
C LEU A 41 -8.88 -1.09 1.51
N ILE A 42 -8.11 -2.02 0.95
CA ILE A 42 -7.06 -1.75 -0.02
C ILE A 42 -7.65 -1.12 -1.29
N THR A 43 -8.75 -1.69 -1.80
CA THR A 43 -9.43 -1.19 -2.99
C THR A 43 -9.89 0.25 -2.80
N LYS A 44 -10.55 0.54 -1.68
CA LYS A 44 -11.02 1.89 -1.35
C LYS A 44 -9.87 2.87 -1.22
N ALA A 45 -8.78 2.45 -0.60
CA ALA A 45 -7.59 3.29 -0.44
C ALA A 45 -6.96 3.64 -1.79
N LEU A 46 -6.84 2.68 -2.69
CA LEU A 46 -6.29 2.91 -4.03
C LEU A 46 -7.17 3.88 -4.84
N ILE A 47 -8.49 3.74 -4.74
CA ILE A 47 -9.43 4.65 -5.40
C ILE A 47 -9.30 6.06 -4.82
N LYS A 48 -9.22 6.18 -3.51
CA LYS A 48 -9.09 7.47 -2.81
C LYS A 48 -7.80 8.18 -3.16
N LEU A 49 -6.73 7.44 -3.42
CA LEU A 49 -5.45 7.99 -3.87
C LEU A 49 -5.45 8.35 -5.36
N ASN A 50 -6.55 8.14 -6.05
CA ASN A 50 -6.69 8.37 -7.50
C ASN A 50 -5.75 7.52 -8.34
N LEU A 51 -5.34 6.37 -7.82
CA LEU A 51 -4.46 5.45 -8.55
C LEU A 51 -5.23 4.55 -9.50
N ILE A 52 -6.49 4.28 -9.21
CA ILE A 52 -7.37 3.45 -10.05
C ILE A 52 -8.79 3.98 -10.01
N THR A 53 -9.57 3.60 -11.02
CA THR A 53 -11.02 3.78 -11.01
C THR A 53 -11.70 2.56 -10.43
N HIS A 54 -12.97 2.68 -10.05
CA HIS A 54 -13.75 1.58 -9.52
C HIS A 54 -13.81 0.38 -10.47
N ASN A 55 -13.88 0.64 -11.77
CA ASN A 55 -13.97 -0.38 -12.80
C ASN A 55 -12.66 -1.15 -13.01
N GLU A 56 -11.51 -0.53 -12.68
CA GLU A 56 -10.20 -1.13 -12.86
C GLU A 56 -9.70 -1.88 -11.62
N ALA A 57 -10.38 -1.70 -10.49
CA ALA A 57 -9.89 -2.16 -9.18
C ALA A 57 -9.70 -3.68 -9.12
N GLU A 58 -10.65 -4.45 -9.61
CA GLU A 58 -10.59 -5.91 -9.56
C GLU A 58 -9.39 -6.45 -10.35
N GLU A 59 -9.21 -5.97 -11.58
CA GLU A 59 -8.10 -6.38 -12.44
C GLU A 59 -6.76 -6.01 -11.83
N LEU A 60 -6.65 -4.79 -11.30
CA LEU A 60 -5.41 -4.33 -10.66
C LEU A 60 -5.07 -5.19 -9.44
N LEU A 61 -6.07 -5.53 -8.63
CA LEU A 61 -5.87 -6.36 -7.45
C LEU A 61 -5.37 -7.75 -7.80
N ILE A 62 -5.92 -8.36 -8.83
CA ILE A 62 -5.48 -9.68 -9.31
C ILE A 62 -4.01 -9.63 -9.73
N LYS A 63 -3.63 -8.61 -10.49
CA LYS A 63 -2.24 -8.43 -10.93
C LYS A 63 -1.31 -8.18 -9.74
N ALA A 64 -1.77 -7.40 -8.76
CA ALA A 64 -0.99 -7.09 -7.57
C ALA A 64 -0.81 -8.31 -6.67
N GLU A 65 -1.83 -9.13 -6.53
CA GLU A 65 -1.76 -10.39 -5.77
C GLU A 65 -0.71 -11.33 -6.38
N LYS A 66 -0.71 -11.43 -7.71
CA LYS A 66 0.29 -12.24 -8.42
C LYS A 66 1.69 -11.68 -8.22
N LYS A 67 1.86 -10.37 -8.34
CA LYS A 67 3.16 -9.72 -8.16
C LYS A 67 3.69 -9.91 -6.75
N GLU A 68 2.83 -9.83 -5.74
CA GLU A 68 3.21 -10.04 -4.34
C GLU A 68 3.69 -11.48 -4.12
N GLN A 69 3.00 -12.47 -4.72
CA GLN A 69 3.39 -13.88 -4.62
C GLN A 69 4.74 -14.17 -5.26
N GLU A 70 5.07 -13.48 -6.34
CA GLU A 70 6.33 -13.68 -7.08
C GLU A 70 7.52 -12.99 -6.43
N SER A 71 7.29 -11.98 -5.58
CA SER A 71 8.36 -11.17 -5.00
C SER A 71 8.67 -11.59 -3.57
N ASN A 72 9.97 -11.72 -3.28
CA ASN A 72 10.46 -12.10 -1.95
C ASN A 72 10.96 -10.90 -1.13
N GLN A 73 11.01 -9.70 -1.73
CA GLN A 73 11.59 -8.53 -1.08
C GLN A 73 10.69 -7.30 -1.20
N ILE A 74 10.38 -6.70 -0.05
CA ILE A 74 9.57 -5.48 0.01
C ILE A 74 10.27 -4.26 -0.61
N VAL A 75 11.59 -4.30 -0.74
CA VAL A 75 12.38 -3.21 -1.34
C VAL A 75 11.90 -2.92 -2.77
N GLU A 76 11.51 -3.95 -3.52
CA GLU A 76 10.98 -3.79 -4.88
C GLU A 76 9.73 -2.91 -4.89
N PHE A 77 8.84 -3.12 -3.91
CA PHE A 77 7.59 -2.37 -3.82
C PHE A 77 7.83 -0.92 -3.37
N THR A 78 8.73 -0.72 -2.42
CA THR A 78 9.00 0.60 -1.85
C THR A 78 9.76 1.51 -2.81
N LYS A 79 10.52 0.95 -3.74
CA LYS A 79 11.33 1.70 -4.68
C LYS A 79 10.52 2.73 -5.47
N GLU A 80 9.33 2.36 -5.91
CA GLU A 80 8.45 3.26 -6.66
C GLU A 80 7.74 4.27 -5.74
N ILE A 81 7.31 3.84 -4.56
CA ILE A 81 6.66 4.73 -3.58
C ILE A 81 7.61 5.84 -3.14
N LYS A 82 8.87 5.49 -2.94
CA LYS A 82 9.94 6.38 -2.51
C LYS A 82 10.14 7.59 -3.44
N LYS A 83 9.79 7.47 -4.72
CA LYS A 83 9.92 8.54 -5.70
C LYS A 83 8.82 9.61 -5.58
N ASN A 84 7.80 9.36 -4.79
CA ASN A 84 6.65 10.25 -4.62
C ASN A 84 6.91 11.29 -3.52
N SER A 85 6.02 12.28 -3.42
CA SER A 85 6.10 13.32 -2.40
C SER A 85 6.01 12.73 -0.99
N ILE A 86 6.45 13.50 0.00
CA ILE A 86 6.32 13.09 1.41
C ILE A 86 4.86 12.92 1.80
N GLU A 87 3.95 13.75 1.30
CA GLU A 87 2.52 13.62 1.58
C GLU A 87 1.98 12.28 1.10
N PHE A 88 2.39 11.86 -0.10
CA PHE A 88 1.97 10.55 -0.65
C PHE A 88 2.51 9.41 0.20
N ARG A 89 3.79 9.46 0.57
CA ARG A 89 4.43 8.43 1.40
C ARG A 89 3.77 8.32 2.77
N LEU A 90 3.40 9.46 3.37
CA LEU A 90 2.69 9.47 4.65
C LEU A 90 1.28 8.87 4.52
N LYS A 91 0.60 9.10 3.40
CA LYS A 91 -0.70 8.46 3.14
C LYS A 91 -0.58 6.94 3.04
N ILE A 92 0.48 6.44 2.42
CA ILE A 92 0.73 4.99 2.34
C ILE A 92 0.92 4.41 3.75
N ILE A 93 1.68 5.08 4.61
CA ILE A 93 1.85 4.65 6.00
C ILE A 93 0.51 4.68 6.76
N GLU A 94 -0.32 5.68 6.53
CA GLU A 94 -1.66 5.75 7.12
C GLU A 94 -2.52 4.55 6.72
N ILE A 95 -2.51 4.19 5.44
CA ILE A 95 -3.25 3.02 4.94
C ILE A 95 -2.72 1.74 5.57
N LEU A 96 -1.41 1.61 5.71
CA LEU A 96 -0.81 0.43 6.34
C LEU A 96 -1.26 0.28 7.79
N TRP A 97 -1.33 1.37 8.56
CA TRP A 97 -1.87 1.33 9.93
C TRP A 97 -3.36 0.97 9.94
N LYS A 98 -4.14 1.43 8.96
CA LYS A 98 -5.55 1.04 8.84
C LYS A 98 -5.70 -0.46 8.59
N ILE A 99 -4.83 -1.03 7.76
CA ILE A 99 -4.81 -2.48 7.50
C ILE A 99 -4.50 -3.23 8.80
N VAL A 100 -3.48 -2.79 9.53
CA VAL A 100 -3.07 -3.40 10.80
C VAL A 100 -4.22 -3.40 11.81
N TYR A 101 -4.95 -2.31 11.92
CA TYR A 101 -6.05 -2.18 12.89
C TYR A 101 -7.39 -2.69 12.36
N SER A 102 -7.45 -3.20 11.13
CA SER A 102 -8.71 -3.67 10.53
C SER A 102 -9.32 -4.87 11.26
N ASP A 103 -8.50 -5.67 11.91
CA ASP A 103 -8.93 -6.82 12.72
C ASP A 103 -9.07 -6.48 14.22
N GLY A 104 -8.86 -5.21 14.58
CA GLY A 104 -8.99 -4.73 15.96
C GLY A 104 -7.74 -4.88 16.81
N THR A 105 -6.72 -5.58 16.34
CA THR A 105 -5.48 -5.80 17.09
C THR A 105 -4.27 -5.55 16.20
N SER A 106 -3.20 -5.01 16.78
CA SER A 106 -1.91 -4.94 16.11
C SER A 106 -0.95 -5.87 16.81
N ASP A 107 -0.25 -6.72 16.06
CA ASP A 107 0.79 -7.56 16.62
C ASP A 107 2.18 -6.97 16.35
N SER A 108 3.21 -7.61 16.95
CA SER A 108 4.58 -7.13 16.83
C SER A 108 5.14 -7.29 15.42
N TYR A 109 4.69 -8.30 14.67
CA TYR A 109 5.17 -8.52 13.29
C TYR A 109 4.69 -7.42 12.35
N GLU A 110 3.42 -7.03 12.45
CA GLU A 110 2.85 -5.96 11.65
C GLU A 110 3.50 -4.61 11.98
N SER A 111 3.69 -4.32 13.26
CA SER A 111 4.37 -3.10 13.70
C SER A 111 5.81 -3.03 13.24
N ASN A 112 6.52 -4.16 13.28
CA ASN A 112 7.89 -4.25 12.79
C ASN A 112 7.98 -4.03 11.28
N LEU A 113 7.02 -4.56 10.52
CA LEU A 113 6.95 -4.33 9.08
C LEU A 113 6.81 -2.83 8.78
N ILE A 114 5.89 -2.15 9.45
CA ILE A 114 5.67 -0.72 9.22
C ILE A 114 6.92 0.09 9.59
N ARG A 115 7.58 -0.26 10.71
CA ARG A 115 8.82 0.39 11.12
C ARG A 115 9.90 0.26 10.03
N ARG A 116 10.03 -0.93 9.47
CA ARG A 116 10.99 -1.19 8.39
C ARG A 116 10.64 -0.40 7.13
N LEU A 117 9.34 -0.34 6.79
CA LEU A 117 8.86 0.43 5.65
C LEU A 117 9.09 1.93 5.82
N CYS A 118 8.91 2.44 7.04
CA CYS A 118 9.22 3.84 7.34
C CYS A 118 10.68 4.16 7.08
N GLY A 119 11.59 3.28 7.48
CA GLY A 119 13.02 3.44 7.16
C GLY A 119 13.27 3.49 5.67
N LEU A 120 12.64 2.61 4.91
CA LEU A 120 12.79 2.53 3.46
C LEU A 120 12.17 3.74 2.75
N LEU A 121 11.12 4.33 3.33
CA LEU A 121 10.39 5.46 2.73
C LEU A 121 10.83 6.82 3.29
N TYR A 122 11.87 6.84 4.13
CA TYR A 122 12.40 8.06 4.77
C TYR A 122 11.34 8.79 5.60
N ILE A 123 10.58 8.03 6.39
CA ILE A 123 9.57 8.55 7.32
C ILE A 123 10.07 8.29 8.74
N SER A 124 10.03 9.31 9.59
CA SER A 124 10.50 9.19 10.97
C SER A 124 9.53 8.37 11.82
N ASP A 125 10.05 7.74 12.87
CA ASP A 125 9.23 7.02 13.85
C ASP A 125 8.20 7.93 14.51
N LYS A 126 8.55 9.19 14.71
CA LYS A 126 7.65 10.20 15.28
C LYS A 126 6.45 10.45 14.38
N GLU A 127 6.69 10.65 13.08
CA GLU A 127 5.63 10.85 12.09
C GLU A 127 4.72 9.63 12.00
N SER A 128 5.32 8.44 11.95
CA SER A 128 4.56 7.18 11.92
C SER A 128 3.73 7.00 13.19
N GLY A 129 4.31 7.29 14.35
CA GLY A 129 3.61 7.21 15.64
C GLY A 129 2.40 8.13 15.72
N MET A 130 2.51 9.35 15.21
CA MET A 130 1.39 10.28 15.15
C MET A 130 0.27 9.78 14.25
N ILE A 131 0.63 9.24 13.10
CA ILE A 131 -0.34 8.63 12.17
C ILE A 131 -1.03 7.43 12.82
N ARG A 132 -0.26 6.59 13.50
CA ARG A 132 -0.78 5.42 14.22
C ARG A 132 -1.87 5.82 15.22
N LEU A 133 -1.60 6.84 16.04
CA LEU A 133 -2.57 7.34 17.02
C LEU A 133 -3.84 7.87 16.37
N LYS A 134 -3.68 8.61 15.28
CA LYS A 134 -4.81 9.14 14.51
C LYS A 134 -5.69 8.01 13.97
N VAL A 135 -5.09 7.00 13.39
CA VAL A 135 -5.80 5.85 12.84
C VAL A 135 -6.49 5.07 13.96
N LYS A 136 -5.77 4.77 15.03
CA LYS A 136 -6.32 4.04 16.18
C LYS A 136 -7.54 4.74 16.76
N ASN A 137 -7.49 6.06 16.91
CA ASN A 137 -8.59 6.84 17.46
C ASN A 137 -9.79 6.90 16.50
N SER A 138 -9.55 6.92 15.19
CA SER A 138 -10.62 6.99 14.20
C SER A 138 -11.37 5.66 14.00
N MET A 139 -10.77 4.55 14.41
CA MET A 139 -11.34 3.21 14.21
C MET A 139 -11.99 2.63 15.48
N LYS A 140 -12.13 3.45 16.52
CA LYS A 140 -12.86 3.06 17.73
C LYS A 140 -14.36 3.13 17.51
#